data_4aea8c596ede3ed7535e9c3f3cf71091
#
_entry.id   4aea8c596ede3ed7535e9c3f3cf71091
#
_cell.length_a   1.000
_cell.length_b   1.000
_cell.length_c   1.000
_cell.angle_alpha   90.00
_cell.angle_beta   90.00
_cell.angle_gamma   90.00
#
_symmetry.space_group_name_H-M   'P 1'
#
loop_
_entity.id
_entity.type
_entity.pdbx_description
1 polymer ?
#
loop_
_entity_poly.entity_id
_entity_poly.type
_entity_poly.pdbx_seq_one_letter_code
_entity_poly.pdbx_strand_id
1 'polypeptide(L)'
;MPILSGHNGLSITRRKFLRSGALTAAVVPAVSSWGLAAASADTPARLADHHAFEPNPDFLESAKGAAQWIESAKKEDTRGVYWLPEPDHPEKTTTVSAANAIYSGSAGTVLFFIQLANATGESRHLDTASLGADYLVATWRDLVDKPAEGLLSGPGLNLSFYGGLSGIAFVLNEAGKATKNAKFRDAARAATEYIVQAAKPAGAGVAWSGAPGIAADGSIVLYLLYAAREFENDQYRDIAERAGDRILELGVNERKGGFSWRGFPAFPGLPKDAYFPNFEGGTAGVAYVLARLYSETNKNKYLFAARKGALHLQSIATVHGNAALIPYRFPGLPDLYYLGFCHGPAGTARTFFELHRITREPEYQVWTERLAQGVVQSGIPENLTPGYWNVVCQCCGSAAVIDLFVGLWASTGRPDYLAFAQRVARQLVSRETNLDGKGNRWYQAWTRVKPWEVSAETGYSIGASGVGAALLHVHLAEQGKYSAILLPDNPFASTRQA
;
A
#
# COMPACT_ATOMS: atom_id res chain seq x y z
N MET A 1 -0.33 23.87 -19.47
CA MET A 1 -1.74 24.21 -19.14
C MET A 1 -2.08 23.48 -17.86
N PRO A 2 -2.53 24.13 -16.80
CA PRO A 2 -2.76 23.49 -15.51
C PRO A 2 -4.11 22.79 -15.53
N ILE A 3 -4.12 21.47 -15.36
CA ILE A 3 -5.34 20.67 -15.30
C ILE A 3 -5.69 20.38 -13.84
N LEU A 4 -5.86 21.38 -13.04
CA LEU A 4 -6.55 21.28 -11.72
C LEU A 4 -6.94 22.64 -11.15
N SER A 5 -7.22 23.63 -11.99
CA SER A 5 -7.86 24.89 -11.58
C SER A 5 -9.28 25.01 -12.14
N GLY A 6 -10.12 24.04 -11.84
CA GLY A 6 -11.53 23.98 -12.19
C GLY A 6 -12.42 23.63 -11.01
N HIS A 7 -12.16 24.13 -9.83
CA HIS A 7 -13.16 24.24 -8.78
C HIS A 7 -13.96 25.52 -8.96
N ASN A 8 -14.73 25.59 -10.02
CA ASN A 8 -15.89 26.47 -10.02
C ASN A 8 -16.91 25.85 -9.07
N GLY A 9 -16.99 26.42 -7.90
CA GLY A 9 -17.95 26.08 -6.88
C GLY A 9 -19.38 26.22 -7.41
N LEU A 10 -20.02 25.10 -7.65
CA LEU A 10 -21.45 25.00 -7.50
C LEU A 10 -21.73 24.85 -6.01
N SER A 11 -21.84 25.98 -5.33
CA SER A 11 -22.47 26.06 -4.03
C SER A 11 -23.96 25.72 -4.20
N ILE A 12 -24.27 24.45 -4.10
CA ILE A 12 -25.66 24.02 -3.89
C ILE A 12 -25.95 24.29 -2.42
N THR A 13 -26.53 25.47 -2.18
CA THR A 13 -27.03 25.82 -0.86
C THR A 13 -28.09 24.82 -0.43
N ARG A 14 -28.00 24.38 0.82
CA ARG A 14 -28.91 23.45 1.54
C ARG A 14 -30.43 23.73 1.36
N ARG A 15 -30.80 24.87 0.81
CA ARG A 15 -32.19 25.30 0.63
C ARG A 15 -32.89 24.76 -0.63
N LYS A 16 -32.20 24.18 -1.61
CA LYS A 16 -32.82 23.62 -2.81
C LYS A 16 -33.13 22.11 -2.73
N PHE A 17 -32.65 21.40 -1.72
CA PHE A 17 -32.89 19.96 -1.57
C PHE A 17 -34.16 19.62 -0.74
N LEU A 18 -34.79 20.61 -0.14
CA LEU A 18 -35.95 20.41 0.75
C LEU A 18 -37.32 20.79 0.15
N ARG A 19 -37.42 20.95 -1.17
CA ARG A 19 -38.67 21.34 -1.83
C ARG A 19 -39.21 20.39 -2.92
N SER A 20 -38.81 19.15 -2.93
CA SER A 20 -39.43 18.16 -3.85
C SER A 20 -39.47 16.80 -3.16
N GLY A 21 -40.56 16.54 -2.46
CA GLY A 21 -40.79 15.23 -1.85
C GLY A 21 -41.78 15.23 -0.68
N ALA A 22 -42.94 15.84 -0.89
CA ALA A 22 -44.10 15.45 -0.11
C ALA A 22 -44.80 14.33 -0.87
N LEU A 23 -44.92 13.16 -0.24
CA LEU A 23 -46.07 12.24 -0.35
C LEU A 23 -45.69 10.84 0.14
N THR A 24 -46.41 10.49 1.08
CA THR A 24 -47.21 9.38 1.57
C THR A 24 -46.56 8.53 2.62
N ALA A 25 -47.13 8.72 3.83
CA ALA A 25 -47.01 7.81 4.95
C ALA A 25 -47.73 6.50 4.60
N ALA A 26 -46.99 5.39 4.53
CA ALA A 26 -47.54 4.04 4.61
C ALA A 26 -47.18 3.48 6.01
N VAL A 27 -48.23 3.20 6.76
CA VAL A 27 -48.23 2.52 8.04
C VAL A 27 -47.72 1.10 7.82
N VAL A 28 -46.61 0.72 8.49
CA VAL A 28 -46.17 -0.68 8.56
C VAL A 28 -46.44 -1.17 9.99
N PRO A 29 -47.15 -2.31 10.16
CA PRO A 29 -47.46 -2.84 11.49
C PRO A 29 -46.23 -3.42 12.18
N ALA A 30 -46.22 -3.24 13.50
CA ALA A 30 -45.26 -3.84 14.42
C ALA A 30 -45.24 -5.37 14.27
N VAL A 31 -44.06 -5.95 14.03
CA VAL A 31 -43.81 -7.37 14.13
C VAL A 31 -42.98 -7.61 15.39
N SER A 32 -43.56 -8.46 16.20
CA SER A 32 -43.19 -8.94 17.51
C SER A 32 -41.78 -9.61 17.59
N SER A 33 -41.18 -9.36 18.73
CA SER A 33 -40.30 -10.25 19.55
C SER A 33 -39.63 -11.42 18.87
N TRP A 34 -38.34 -11.30 18.61
CA TRP A 34 -37.46 -12.46 18.42
C TRP A 34 -36.81 -12.81 19.74
N GLY A 35 -37.03 -14.05 20.18
CA GLY A 35 -36.47 -14.62 21.38
C GLY A 35 -34.96 -14.71 21.32
N LEU A 36 -34.33 -14.34 22.42
CA LEU A 36 -32.91 -14.61 22.71
C LEU A 36 -32.72 -16.13 22.86
N ALA A 37 -32.27 -16.77 21.83
CA ALA A 37 -31.65 -18.10 21.94
C ALA A 37 -30.21 -17.89 22.41
N ALA A 38 -29.86 -18.45 23.56
CA ALA A 38 -28.49 -18.50 24.05
C ALA A 38 -27.63 -19.27 23.05
N ALA A 39 -26.71 -18.55 22.39
CA ALA A 39 -25.71 -19.17 21.52
C ALA A 39 -24.61 -19.77 22.39
N SER A 40 -24.50 -21.09 22.35
CA SER A 40 -23.37 -21.88 22.84
C SER A 40 -22.04 -21.35 22.27
N ALA A 41 -20.96 -21.50 23.04
CA ALA A 41 -19.60 -21.16 22.66
C ALA A 41 -19.22 -21.88 21.35
N ASP A 42 -19.30 -21.16 20.24
CA ASP A 42 -19.06 -21.72 18.91
C ASP A 42 -17.58 -21.64 18.55
N THR A 43 -17.11 -22.80 18.14
CA THR A 43 -15.94 -23.06 17.32
C THR A 43 -15.76 -21.94 16.29
N PRO A 44 -14.54 -21.44 16.02
CA PRO A 44 -14.34 -20.40 15.02
C PRO A 44 -14.93 -20.86 13.69
N ALA A 45 -15.86 -20.08 13.15
CA ALA A 45 -16.46 -20.37 11.86
C ALA A 45 -15.32 -20.55 10.84
N ARG A 46 -15.14 -21.77 10.35
CA ARG A 46 -14.28 -22.06 9.22
C ARG A 46 -14.75 -21.18 8.08
N LEU A 47 -13.81 -20.60 7.33
CA LEU A 47 -14.08 -19.97 6.04
C LEU A 47 -14.67 -21.06 5.14
N ALA A 48 -16.01 -21.18 5.16
CA ALA A 48 -16.70 -22.33 4.62
C ALA A 48 -16.60 -22.35 3.08
N ASP A 49 -16.16 -23.49 2.60
CA ASP A 49 -16.12 -23.90 1.21
C ASP A 49 -17.50 -23.82 0.53
N HIS A 50 -17.70 -22.78 -0.25
CA HIS A 50 -18.83 -22.73 -1.17
C HIS A 50 -18.44 -22.67 -2.66
N HIS A 51 -17.14 -22.78 -3.01
CA HIS A 51 -16.68 -22.83 -4.41
C HIS A 51 -15.54 -23.84 -4.62
N ALA A 52 -15.68 -25.05 -4.09
CA ALA A 52 -14.58 -26.04 -3.99
C ALA A 52 -14.30 -26.84 -5.28
N PHE A 53 -14.80 -26.49 -6.46
CA PHE A 53 -14.68 -27.39 -7.63
C PHE A 53 -14.26 -26.78 -8.96
N GLU A 54 -14.05 -25.49 -9.06
CA GLU A 54 -13.41 -24.97 -10.27
C GLU A 54 -11.90 -24.85 -10.05
N PRO A 55 -11.07 -25.43 -10.95
CA PRO A 55 -9.62 -25.25 -10.86
C PRO A 55 -9.30 -23.74 -10.92
N ASN A 56 -8.32 -23.33 -10.14
CA ASN A 56 -7.85 -21.95 -10.21
C ASN A 56 -7.42 -21.62 -11.63
N PRO A 57 -7.71 -20.41 -12.14
CA PRO A 57 -7.13 -19.95 -13.39
C PRO A 57 -5.61 -19.91 -13.25
N ASP A 58 -4.89 -19.95 -14.35
CA ASP A 58 -3.44 -19.83 -14.32
C ASP A 58 -3.04 -18.38 -13.97
N PHE A 59 -2.76 -18.15 -12.69
CA PHE A 59 -2.35 -16.84 -12.19
C PHE A 59 -1.02 -16.36 -12.78
N LEU A 60 -0.12 -17.31 -13.13
CA LEU A 60 1.12 -16.96 -13.79
C LEU A 60 0.87 -16.46 -15.22
N GLU A 61 -0.02 -17.09 -15.98
CA GLU A 61 -0.36 -16.63 -17.32
C GLU A 61 -1.03 -15.24 -17.30
N SER A 62 -1.90 -14.95 -16.31
CA SER A 62 -2.43 -13.60 -16.13
C SER A 62 -1.33 -12.58 -15.78
N ALA A 63 -0.35 -12.94 -14.94
CA ALA A 63 0.80 -12.08 -14.64
C ALA A 63 1.71 -11.86 -15.87
N LYS A 64 1.92 -12.89 -16.70
CA LYS A 64 2.62 -12.76 -17.99
C LYS A 64 1.85 -11.90 -18.98
N GLY A 65 0.51 -11.99 -18.98
CA GLY A 65 -0.35 -11.10 -19.75
C GLY A 65 -0.21 -9.63 -19.35
N ALA A 66 -0.09 -9.35 -18.04
CA ALA A 66 0.25 -8.01 -17.54
C ALA A 66 1.60 -7.53 -18.07
N ALA A 67 2.64 -8.38 -18.02
CA ALA A 67 3.96 -8.07 -18.54
C ALA A 67 3.90 -7.77 -20.05
N GLN A 68 3.14 -8.55 -20.81
CA GLN A 68 2.94 -8.32 -22.25
C GLN A 68 2.33 -6.94 -22.53
N TRP A 69 1.29 -6.54 -21.79
CA TRP A 69 0.69 -5.22 -21.96
C TRP A 69 1.67 -4.10 -21.62
N ILE A 70 2.38 -4.23 -20.51
CA ILE A 70 3.40 -3.26 -20.08
C ILE A 70 4.51 -3.15 -21.13
N GLU A 71 5.00 -4.27 -21.67
CA GLU A 71 5.97 -4.29 -22.77
C GLU A 71 5.44 -3.55 -24.02
N SER A 72 4.15 -3.71 -24.34
CA SER A 72 3.54 -3.02 -25.49
C SER A 72 3.42 -1.49 -25.28
N ALA A 73 3.42 -1.04 -24.03
CA ALA A 73 3.31 0.36 -23.62
C ALA A 73 4.67 1.06 -23.41
N LYS A 74 5.78 0.34 -23.55
CA LYS A 74 7.12 0.90 -23.33
C LYS A 74 7.41 2.08 -24.25
N LYS A 75 8.12 3.05 -23.72
CA LYS A 75 8.72 4.17 -24.45
C LYS A 75 10.24 4.06 -24.38
N GLU A 76 10.91 4.63 -25.34
CA GLU A 76 12.35 4.62 -25.41
C GLU A 76 12.87 6.00 -25.84
N ASP A 77 13.92 6.46 -25.19
CA ASP A 77 14.68 7.65 -25.56
C ASP A 77 16.19 7.36 -25.43
N THR A 78 17.04 8.34 -25.62
CA THR A 78 18.51 8.19 -25.56
C THR A 78 19.04 7.77 -24.17
N ARG A 79 18.19 7.79 -23.13
CA ARG A 79 18.54 7.44 -21.74
C ARG A 79 18.13 6.00 -21.38
N GLY A 80 17.24 5.37 -22.16
CA GLY A 80 16.77 4.03 -21.94
C GLY A 80 15.27 3.85 -22.13
N VAL A 81 14.73 2.78 -21.56
CA VAL A 81 13.31 2.41 -21.63
C VAL A 81 12.57 2.89 -20.40
N TYR A 82 11.37 3.44 -20.59
CA TYR A 82 10.50 3.90 -19.52
C TYR A 82 9.02 3.66 -19.82
N TRP A 83 8.18 3.80 -18.80
CA TRP A 83 6.74 3.64 -18.91
C TRP A 83 6.01 4.83 -18.34
N LEU A 84 5.00 5.31 -19.05
CA LEU A 84 4.09 6.32 -18.54
C LEU A 84 3.04 5.66 -17.64
N PRO A 85 2.60 6.32 -16.56
CA PRO A 85 1.55 5.81 -15.70
C PRO A 85 0.28 5.40 -16.46
N GLU A 86 -0.28 6.30 -17.27
CA GLU A 86 -1.43 6.06 -18.14
C GLU A 86 -1.01 6.07 -19.61
N PRO A 87 -0.65 4.92 -20.22
CA PRO A 87 -0.16 4.90 -21.60
C PRO A 87 -1.20 5.37 -22.63
N ASP A 88 -2.48 5.16 -22.34
CA ASP A 88 -3.60 5.60 -23.22
C ASP A 88 -3.85 7.12 -23.12
N HIS A 89 -3.30 7.78 -22.09
CA HIS A 89 -3.44 9.21 -21.80
C HIS A 89 -2.11 9.84 -21.39
N PRO A 90 -1.10 9.85 -22.29
CA PRO A 90 0.25 10.33 -21.98
C PRO A 90 0.30 11.79 -21.52
N GLU A 91 -0.67 12.60 -21.95
CA GLU A 91 -0.82 14.01 -21.56
C GLU A 91 -1.10 14.20 -20.06
N LYS A 92 -1.56 13.17 -19.36
CA LYS A 92 -1.80 13.22 -17.92
C LYS A 92 -0.53 13.05 -17.09
N THR A 93 0.53 12.52 -17.70
CA THR A 93 1.82 12.36 -17.02
C THR A 93 2.60 13.69 -17.11
N THR A 94 2.50 14.49 -16.07
CA THR A 94 3.05 15.86 -16.08
C THR A 94 4.36 15.99 -15.32
N THR A 95 4.79 14.96 -14.57
CA THR A 95 5.97 15.06 -13.71
C THR A 95 6.93 13.89 -13.87
N VAL A 96 8.23 14.16 -13.68
CA VAL A 96 9.28 13.12 -13.62
C VAL A 96 9.04 12.16 -12.45
N SER A 97 8.51 12.65 -11.34
CA SER A 97 8.15 11.85 -10.18
C SER A 97 7.12 10.79 -10.53
N ALA A 98 6.02 11.17 -11.19
CA ALA A 98 5.01 10.22 -11.61
C ALA A 98 5.55 9.16 -12.58
N ALA A 99 6.41 9.58 -13.53
CA ALA A 99 6.98 8.68 -14.54
C ALA A 99 8.01 7.70 -13.97
N ASN A 100 8.71 8.03 -12.89
CA ASN A 100 9.84 7.26 -12.38
C ASN A 100 9.57 6.53 -11.06
N ALA A 101 8.55 6.92 -10.29
CA ALA A 101 8.28 6.36 -8.95
C ALA A 101 7.86 4.88 -8.98
N ILE A 102 7.97 4.21 -7.83
CA ILE A 102 7.36 2.87 -7.64
C ILE A 102 5.84 2.97 -7.79
N TYR A 103 5.24 4.02 -7.24
CA TYR A 103 3.79 4.14 -7.14
C TYR A 103 3.10 4.01 -8.51
N SER A 104 3.53 4.81 -9.48
CA SER A 104 2.87 4.91 -10.79
C SER A 104 3.80 4.72 -11.99
N GLY A 105 5.11 4.69 -11.80
CA GLY A 105 6.07 4.81 -12.89
C GLY A 105 7.03 3.64 -13.06
N SER A 106 8.12 3.93 -13.76
CA SER A 106 9.07 2.94 -14.28
C SER A 106 9.75 2.10 -13.18
N ALA A 107 10.01 2.65 -11.98
CA ALA A 107 10.60 1.87 -10.91
C ALA A 107 9.69 0.71 -10.47
N GLY A 108 8.37 0.96 -10.38
CA GLY A 108 7.41 -0.10 -10.07
C GLY A 108 7.34 -1.18 -11.14
N THR A 109 7.44 -0.78 -12.39
CA THR A 109 7.48 -1.70 -13.54
C THR A 109 8.77 -2.55 -13.54
N VAL A 110 9.92 -1.94 -13.32
CA VAL A 110 11.21 -2.66 -13.18
C VAL A 110 11.13 -3.68 -12.05
N LEU A 111 10.58 -3.31 -10.90
CA LEU A 111 10.40 -4.22 -9.76
C LEU A 111 9.56 -5.45 -10.13
N PHE A 112 8.44 -5.24 -10.82
CA PHE A 112 7.58 -6.33 -11.29
C PHE A 112 8.32 -7.27 -12.25
N PHE A 113 9.08 -6.76 -13.22
CA PHE A 113 9.84 -7.59 -14.13
C PHE A 113 10.94 -8.41 -13.44
N ILE A 114 11.58 -7.86 -12.40
CA ILE A 114 12.54 -8.63 -11.58
C ILE A 114 11.81 -9.78 -10.86
N GLN A 115 10.65 -9.50 -10.25
CA GLN A 115 9.85 -10.52 -9.57
C GLN A 115 9.38 -11.62 -10.53
N LEU A 116 8.93 -11.24 -11.73
CA LEU A 116 8.50 -12.18 -12.76
C LEU A 116 9.67 -13.05 -13.26
N ALA A 117 10.84 -12.46 -13.48
CA ALA A 117 12.04 -13.19 -13.84
C ALA A 117 12.45 -14.20 -12.76
N ASN A 118 12.41 -13.80 -11.49
CA ASN A 118 12.72 -14.69 -10.37
C ASN A 118 11.76 -15.89 -10.28
N ALA A 119 10.49 -15.66 -10.59
CA ALA A 119 9.46 -16.70 -10.52
C ALA A 119 9.50 -17.67 -11.73
N THR A 120 9.81 -17.16 -12.92
CA THR A 120 9.75 -17.94 -14.17
C THR A 120 11.10 -18.50 -14.59
N GLY A 121 12.21 -17.87 -14.17
CA GLY A 121 13.55 -18.16 -14.69
C GLY A 121 13.79 -17.63 -16.13
N GLU A 122 12.85 -16.86 -16.69
CA GLU A 122 12.94 -16.33 -18.05
C GLU A 122 13.79 -15.05 -18.09
N SER A 123 14.97 -15.11 -18.72
CA SER A 123 15.95 -14.01 -18.78
C SER A 123 15.41 -12.76 -19.47
N ARG A 124 14.50 -12.89 -20.44
CA ARG A 124 13.89 -11.73 -21.14
C ARG A 124 13.27 -10.69 -20.18
N HIS A 125 12.74 -11.14 -19.05
CA HIS A 125 12.18 -10.24 -18.05
C HIS A 125 13.27 -9.45 -17.33
N LEU A 126 14.45 -10.05 -17.09
CA LEU A 126 15.61 -9.33 -16.58
C LEU A 126 16.18 -8.34 -17.60
N ASP A 127 16.13 -8.69 -18.90
CA ASP A 127 16.57 -7.78 -19.95
C ASP A 127 15.70 -6.52 -19.96
N THR A 128 14.37 -6.67 -19.90
CA THR A 128 13.43 -5.54 -19.79
C THR A 128 13.66 -4.73 -18.51
N ALA A 129 13.84 -5.41 -17.36
CA ALA A 129 14.14 -4.75 -16.09
C ALA A 129 15.46 -3.95 -16.17
N SER A 130 16.50 -4.49 -16.83
CA SER A 130 17.79 -3.82 -17.01
C SER A 130 17.66 -2.53 -17.82
N LEU A 131 16.93 -2.58 -18.94
CA LEU A 131 16.69 -1.38 -19.76
C LEU A 131 15.95 -0.27 -18.99
N GLY A 132 14.95 -0.65 -18.18
CA GLY A 132 14.27 0.28 -17.31
C GLY A 132 15.16 0.81 -16.17
N ALA A 133 16.01 -0.04 -15.60
CA ALA A 133 16.98 0.37 -14.59
C ALA A 133 18.04 1.34 -15.15
N ASP A 134 18.48 1.15 -16.40
CA ASP A 134 19.37 2.10 -17.09
C ASP A 134 18.73 3.49 -17.20
N TYR A 135 17.46 3.55 -17.55
CA TYR A 135 16.71 4.82 -17.56
C TYR A 135 16.65 5.46 -16.18
N LEU A 136 16.38 4.69 -15.14
CA LEU A 136 16.36 5.21 -13.76
C LEU A 136 17.72 5.74 -13.33
N VAL A 137 18.83 5.06 -13.68
CA VAL A 137 20.20 5.54 -13.44
C VAL A 137 20.44 6.88 -14.11
N ALA A 138 19.96 7.06 -15.34
CA ALA A 138 20.15 8.29 -16.10
C ALA A 138 19.29 9.47 -15.61
N THR A 139 18.16 9.19 -14.93
CA THR A 139 17.12 10.20 -14.68
C THR A 139 16.80 10.49 -13.22
N TRP A 140 17.32 9.75 -12.24
CA TRP A 140 16.98 9.97 -10.83
C TRP A 140 17.36 11.37 -10.32
N ARG A 141 18.41 11.99 -10.89
CA ARG A 141 18.82 13.35 -10.52
C ARG A 141 17.79 14.39 -10.97
N ASP A 142 17.14 14.19 -12.11
CA ASP A 142 16.08 15.09 -12.58
C ASP A 142 14.90 15.15 -11.60
N LEU A 143 14.66 14.05 -10.85
CA LEU A 143 13.61 13.97 -9.84
C LEU A 143 13.89 14.87 -8.64
N VAL A 144 15.15 14.96 -8.20
CA VAL A 144 15.52 15.70 -6.98
C VAL A 144 15.66 17.17 -7.20
N ASP A 145 15.94 17.58 -8.43
CA ASP A 145 16.07 18.99 -8.83
C ASP A 145 14.70 19.67 -8.99
N LYS A 146 13.62 18.90 -9.00
CA LYS A 146 12.25 19.42 -9.16
C LYS A 146 11.39 19.06 -7.93
N PRO A 147 10.59 19.99 -7.40
CA PRO A 147 9.65 19.69 -6.34
C PRO A 147 8.62 18.67 -6.83
N ALA A 148 8.16 17.80 -5.92
CA ALA A 148 7.04 16.91 -6.20
C ALA A 148 5.78 17.73 -6.49
N GLU A 149 5.10 17.40 -7.58
CA GLU A 149 3.83 18.00 -7.98
C GLU A 149 2.69 16.97 -7.86
N GLY A 150 1.46 17.44 -7.69
CA GLY A 150 0.28 16.59 -7.61
C GLY A 150 -0.29 16.48 -6.20
N LEU A 151 -1.02 15.40 -5.93
CA LEU A 151 -1.78 15.18 -4.69
C LEU A 151 -0.89 15.17 -3.43
N LEU A 152 0.30 14.63 -3.55
CA LEU A 152 1.33 14.61 -2.51
C LEU A 152 2.46 15.56 -2.90
N SER A 153 2.14 16.85 -3.07
CA SER A 153 3.12 17.87 -3.42
C SER A 153 3.69 18.53 -2.17
N GLY A 154 4.98 18.84 -2.22
CA GLY A 154 5.66 19.56 -1.15
C GLY A 154 7.15 19.23 -1.05
N PRO A 155 7.91 20.05 -0.34
CA PRO A 155 9.34 19.83 -0.14
C PRO A 155 9.63 18.47 0.45
N GLY A 156 10.61 17.74 -0.10
CA GLY A 156 11.08 16.46 0.44
C GLY A 156 10.21 15.23 0.12
N LEU A 157 8.99 15.39 -0.39
CA LEU A 157 8.13 14.26 -0.75
C LEU A 157 8.67 13.49 -1.97
N ASN A 158 9.41 14.15 -2.86
CA ASN A 158 10.16 13.51 -3.96
C ASN A 158 11.31 12.60 -3.48
N LEU A 159 11.57 12.53 -2.18
CA LEU A 159 12.52 11.59 -1.58
C LEU A 159 11.85 10.37 -0.92
N SER A 160 10.52 10.36 -0.80
CA SER A 160 9.76 9.26 -0.19
C SER A 160 9.92 7.93 -0.97
N PHE A 161 9.48 6.82 -0.38
CA PHE A 161 9.67 5.51 -0.98
C PHE A 161 8.74 5.28 -2.18
N TYR A 162 7.45 5.48 -2.01
CA TYR A 162 6.49 5.20 -3.08
C TYR A 162 6.49 6.24 -4.18
N GLY A 163 6.63 7.51 -3.84
CA GLY A 163 6.56 8.64 -4.77
C GLY A 163 7.91 9.22 -5.21
N GLY A 164 9.03 8.68 -4.72
CA GLY A 164 10.31 9.37 -4.90
C GLY A 164 11.57 8.51 -4.91
N LEU A 165 12.68 9.16 -4.56
CA LEU A 165 14.03 8.65 -4.75
C LEU A 165 14.34 7.40 -3.92
N SER A 166 13.81 7.29 -2.68
CA SER A 166 14.06 6.11 -1.85
C SER A 166 13.58 4.82 -2.51
N GLY A 167 12.43 4.87 -3.20
CA GLY A 167 11.93 3.73 -3.96
C GLY A 167 12.76 3.42 -5.19
N ILE A 168 13.20 4.45 -5.91
CA ILE A 168 14.09 4.27 -7.06
C ILE A 168 15.40 3.62 -6.62
N ALA A 169 16.00 4.10 -5.53
CA ALA A 169 17.23 3.54 -5.00
C ALA A 169 17.07 2.08 -4.54
N PHE A 170 15.92 1.74 -3.93
CA PHE A 170 15.58 0.37 -3.60
C PHE A 170 15.52 -0.52 -4.85
N VAL A 171 14.79 -0.09 -5.89
CA VAL A 171 14.64 -0.85 -7.13
C VAL A 171 15.97 -1.00 -7.87
N LEU A 172 16.79 0.03 -7.90
CA LEU A 172 18.14 -0.05 -8.48
C LEU A 172 19.03 -1.05 -7.74
N ASN A 173 18.96 -1.12 -6.39
CA ASN A 173 19.70 -2.13 -5.64
C ASN A 173 19.20 -3.54 -5.96
N GLU A 174 17.90 -3.76 -6.00
CA GLU A 174 17.31 -5.06 -6.36
C GLU A 174 17.64 -5.46 -7.81
N ALA A 175 17.64 -4.50 -8.76
CA ALA A 175 18.10 -4.72 -10.13
C ALA A 175 19.57 -5.11 -10.17
N GLY A 176 20.42 -4.45 -9.38
CA GLY A 176 21.85 -4.79 -9.28
C GLY A 176 22.09 -6.20 -8.75
N LYS A 177 21.29 -6.63 -7.76
CA LYS A 177 21.33 -8.01 -7.22
C LYS A 177 20.88 -9.04 -8.26
N ALA A 178 19.75 -8.78 -8.93
CA ALA A 178 19.15 -9.70 -9.89
C ALA A 178 20.02 -9.86 -11.17
N THR A 179 20.56 -8.77 -11.67
CA THR A 179 21.36 -8.74 -12.93
C THR A 179 22.85 -8.90 -12.70
N LYS A 180 23.31 -8.84 -11.45
CA LYS A 180 24.75 -8.79 -11.07
C LYS A 180 25.50 -7.60 -11.71
N ASN A 181 24.78 -6.52 -12.02
CA ASN A 181 25.35 -5.33 -12.63
C ASN A 181 25.67 -4.28 -11.53
N ALA A 182 26.95 -4.06 -11.31
CA ALA A 182 27.42 -3.12 -10.28
C ALA A 182 26.94 -1.66 -10.51
N LYS A 183 26.77 -1.24 -11.78
CA LYS A 183 26.27 0.10 -12.13
C LYS A 183 24.98 0.45 -11.41
N PHE A 184 24.05 -0.49 -11.31
CA PHE A 184 22.76 -0.27 -10.63
C PHE A 184 22.94 -0.13 -9.14
N ARG A 185 23.78 -0.97 -8.53
CA ARG A 185 24.07 -0.89 -7.09
C ARG A 185 24.82 0.39 -6.72
N ASP A 186 25.74 0.83 -7.56
CA ASP A 186 26.48 2.09 -7.37
C ASP A 186 25.54 3.31 -7.46
N ALA A 187 24.62 3.31 -8.42
CA ALA A 187 23.61 4.34 -8.55
C ALA A 187 22.64 4.34 -7.34
N ALA A 188 22.25 3.16 -6.83
CA ALA A 188 21.44 3.05 -5.61
C ALA A 188 22.16 3.64 -4.41
N ARG A 189 23.46 3.37 -4.24
CA ARG A 189 24.29 3.95 -3.18
C ARG A 189 24.38 5.47 -3.30
N ALA A 190 24.66 5.99 -4.49
CA ALA A 190 24.73 7.43 -4.75
C ALA A 190 23.40 8.14 -4.45
N ALA A 191 22.27 7.53 -4.83
CA ALA A 191 20.94 8.04 -4.49
C ALA A 191 20.68 8.01 -2.97
N THR A 192 21.12 6.97 -2.27
CA THR A 192 21.01 6.87 -0.80
C THR A 192 21.83 7.96 -0.11
N GLU A 193 23.06 8.21 -0.55
CA GLU A 193 23.90 9.28 -0.02
C GLU A 193 23.25 10.67 -0.22
N TYR A 194 22.62 10.88 -1.38
CA TYR A 194 21.84 12.11 -1.60
C TYR A 194 20.69 12.25 -0.60
N ILE A 195 19.93 11.18 -0.36
CA ILE A 195 18.83 11.17 0.63
C ILE A 195 19.35 11.53 2.02
N VAL A 196 20.48 10.96 2.44
CA VAL A 196 21.11 11.24 3.73
C VAL A 196 21.53 12.72 3.82
N GLN A 197 22.17 13.25 2.78
CA GLN A 197 22.61 14.65 2.74
C GLN A 197 21.45 15.65 2.71
N ALA A 198 20.33 15.26 2.14
CA ALA A 198 19.11 16.10 2.06
C ALA A 198 18.34 16.18 3.40
N ALA A 199 18.70 15.38 4.41
CA ALA A 199 18.09 15.45 5.74
C ALA A 199 18.39 16.79 6.42
N LYS A 200 17.35 17.47 6.90
CA LYS A 200 17.50 18.79 7.55
C LYS A 200 17.23 18.66 9.05
N PRO A 201 17.96 19.40 9.90
CA PRO A 201 17.63 19.49 11.32
C PRO A 201 16.18 19.91 11.53
N ALA A 202 15.44 19.17 12.37
CA ALA A 202 14.03 19.43 12.66
C ALA A 202 13.69 18.91 14.07
N GLY A 203 13.32 19.82 14.98
CA GLY A 203 12.99 19.49 16.36
C GLY A 203 14.05 18.60 17.02
N ALA A 204 13.63 17.46 17.56
CA ALA A 204 14.51 16.51 18.25
C ALA A 204 15.44 15.71 17.32
N GLY A 205 15.36 15.88 15.98
CA GLY A 205 16.13 15.07 15.06
C GLY A 205 16.32 15.68 13.67
N VAL A 206 15.91 14.95 12.63
CA VAL A 206 15.98 15.38 11.23
C VAL A 206 14.67 15.03 10.51
N ALA A 207 14.42 15.73 9.40
CA ALA A 207 13.27 15.48 8.51
C ALA A 207 13.62 15.85 7.07
N TRP A 208 12.81 15.37 6.12
CA TRP A 208 12.84 15.74 4.71
C TRP A 208 11.61 16.57 4.34
N SER A 209 10.42 16.06 4.59
CA SER A 209 9.15 16.74 4.37
C SER A 209 8.54 17.29 5.66
N GLY A 210 8.87 16.68 6.80
CA GLY A 210 8.28 16.96 8.09
C GLY A 210 6.95 16.25 8.38
N ALA A 211 6.45 15.44 7.42
CA ALA A 211 5.28 14.59 7.60
C ALA A 211 5.72 13.15 7.97
N PRO A 212 5.20 12.57 9.08
CA PRO A 212 5.73 11.32 9.62
C PRO A 212 5.22 10.03 8.96
N GLY A 213 4.26 10.10 8.03
CA GLY A 213 3.58 8.94 7.42
C GLY A 213 4.45 8.12 6.46
N ILE A 214 3.94 6.95 6.08
CA ILE A 214 4.54 6.07 5.05
C ILE A 214 4.58 6.75 3.68
N ALA A 215 3.65 7.63 3.37
CA ALA A 215 3.72 8.44 2.14
C ALA A 215 4.85 9.49 2.14
N ALA A 216 5.56 9.66 3.26
CA ALA A 216 6.52 10.74 3.48
C ALA A 216 7.77 10.23 4.24
N ASP A 217 8.21 10.94 5.27
CA ASP A 217 9.46 10.68 6.00
C ASP A 217 9.52 9.27 6.62
N GLY A 218 8.37 8.71 7.05
CA GLY A 218 8.32 7.36 7.60
C GLY A 218 8.81 6.29 6.63
N SER A 219 8.52 6.42 5.34
CA SER A 219 9.01 5.49 4.33
C SER A 219 10.50 5.66 4.04
N ILE A 220 11.03 6.88 4.16
CA ILE A 220 12.47 7.13 4.04
C ILE A 220 13.20 6.44 5.19
N VAL A 221 12.67 6.52 6.42
CA VAL A 221 13.21 5.80 7.58
C VAL A 221 13.30 4.29 7.30
N LEU A 222 12.21 3.69 6.82
CA LEU A 222 12.20 2.25 6.50
C LEU A 222 13.20 1.89 5.40
N TYR A 223 13.30 2.73 4.37
CA TYR A 223 14.29 2.55 3.31
C TYR A 223 15.73 2.64 3.86
N LEU A 224 16.04 3.62 4.72
CA LEU A 224 17.39 3.76 5.30
C LEU A 224 17.76 2.59 6.22
N LEU A 225 16.80 2.01 6.94
CA LEU A 225 17.03 0.77 7.70
C LEU A 225 17.33 -0.42 6.75
N TYR A 226 16.68 -0.51 5.60
CA TYR A 226 17.02 -1.47 4.56
C TYR A 226 18.43 -1.19 3.99
N ALA A 227 18.71 0.04 3.59
CA ALA A 227 19.97 0.45 2.98
C ALA A 227 21.17 0.26 3.93
N ALA A 228 20.98 0.46 5.23
CA ALA A 228 22.01 0.22 6.25
C ALA A 228 22.51 -1.23 6.23
N ARG A 229 21.60 -2.19 6.08
CA ARG A 229 21.94 -3.61 5.96
C ARG A 229 22.54 -3.97 4.60
N GLU A 230 21.92 -3.50 3.51
CA GLU A 230 22.34 -3.83 2.14
C GLU A 230 23.73 -3.26 1.78
N PHE A 231 24.05 -2.09 2.32
CA PHE A 231 25.31 -1.40 2.04
C PHE A 231 26.31 -1.46 3.19
N GLU A 232 25.97 -2.16 4.29
CA GLU A 232 26.80 -2.30 5.48
C GLU A 232 27.29 -0.94 6.02
N ASN A 233 26.36 0.02 6.11
CA ASN A 233 26.65 1.39 6.49
C ASN A 233 25.76 1.88 7.64
N ASP A 234 26.33 1.92 8.85
CA ASP A 234 25.62 2.33 10.07
C ASP A 234 25.15 3.79 10.06
N GLN A 235 25.80 4.67 9.28
CA GLN A 235 25.38 6.07 9.15
C GLN A 235 23.92 6.18 8.64
N TYR A 236 23.51 5.27 7.78
CA TYR A 236 22.13 5.27 7.28
C TYR A 236 21.13 4.93 8.39
N ARG A 237 21.49 4.01 9.29
CA ARG A 237 20.69 3.71 10.48
C ARG A 237 20.65 4.88 11.45
N ASP A 238 21.77 5.59 11.66
CA ASP A 238 21.83 6.74 12.55
C ASP A 238 20.94 7.89 12.07
N ILE A 239 20.89 8.15 10.77
CA ILE A 239 19.97 9.14 10.19
C ILE A 239 18.51 8.69 10.31
N ALA A 240 18.22 7.40 10.05
CA ALA A 240 16.87 6.83 10.23
C ALA A 240 16.40 6.99 11.69
N GLU A 241 17.30 6.77 12.65
CA GLU A 241 17.03 6.92 14.08
C GLU A 241 16.74 8.38 14.44
N ARG A 242 17.57 9.32 13.99
CA ARG A 242 17.34 10.77 14.20
C ARG A 242 16.01 11.22 13.59
N ALA A 243 15.62 10.70 12.43
CA ALA A 243 14.31 10.96 11.85
C ALA A 243 13.19 10.33 12.70
N GLY A 244 13.42 9.15 13.25
CA GLY A 244 12.52 8.51 14.22
C GLY A 244 12.28 9.36 15.47
N ASP A 245 13.31 10.05 15.98
CA ASP A 245 13.18 10.97 17.11
C ASP A 245 12.28 12.16 16.78
N ARG A 246 12.41 12.70 15.56
CA ARG A 246 11.47 13.73 15.08
C ARG A 246 10.07 13.20 14.96
N ILE A 247 9.88 11.99 14.42
CA ILE A 247 8.57 11.34 14.31
C ILE A 247 7.93 11.14 15.70
N LEU A 248 8.70 10.75 16.71
CA LEU A 248 8.21 10.65 18.08
C LEU A 248 7.67 11.98 18.61
N GLU A 249 8.39 13.07 18.39
CA GLU A 249 8.01 14.41 18.83
C GLU A 249 6.70 14.90 18.22
N LEU A 250 6.35 14.42 17.03
CA LEU A 250 5.11 14.76 16.32
C LEU A 250 3.86 14.03 16.85
N GLY A 251 4.04 13.11 17.78
CA GLY A 251 2.94 12.35 18.38
C GLY A 251 2.01 13.22 19.20
N VAL A 252 0.70 13.06 19.01
CA VAL A 252 -0.35 13.77 19.75
C VAL A 252 -0.97 12.84 20.76
N ASN A 253 -1.02 13.27 22.03
CA ASN A 253 -1.71 12.53 23.08
C ASN A 253 -3.22 12.52 22.86
N GLU A 254 -3.82 11.35 22.86
CA GLU A 254 -5.26 11.17 22.72
C GLU A 254 -5.94 10.94 24.08
N ARG A 255 -7.20 11.35 24.18
CA ARG A 255 -7.95 11.32 25.47
C ARG A 255 -8.06 9.93 26.09
N LYS A 256 -8.03 8.86 25.27
CA LYS A 256 -8.08 7.47 25.74
C LYS A 256 -6.69 6.88 26.03
N GLY A 257 -5.66 7.72 26.08
CA GLY A 257 -4.30 7.33 26.50
C GLY A 257 -3.43 6.77 25.39
N GLY A 258 -3.87 6.82 24.11
CA GLY A 258 -3.07 6.48 22.95
C GLY A 258 -2.31 7.67 22.36
N PHE A 259 -1.55 7.43 21.30
CA PHE A 259 -0.94 8.45 20.44
C PHE A 259 -1.54 8.41 19.06
N SER A 260 -1.69 9.57 18.43
CA SER A 260 -2.01 9.69 17.02
C SER A 260 -0.99 10.58 16.30
N TRP A 261 -0.86 10.39 14.99
CA TRP A 261 -0.01 11.21 14.13
C TRP A 261 -0.82 11.71 12.93
N ARG A 262 -0.51 12.92 12.51
CA ARG A 262 -1.00 13.51 11.26
C ARG A 262 0.05 13.22 10.18
N GLY A 263 -0.08 12.05 9.55
CA GLY A 263 0.94 11.48 8.67
C GLY A 263 1.04 12.11 7.29
N PHE A 264 0.04 12.87 6.86
CA PHE A 264 0.11 13.69 5.66
C PHE A 264 0.31 15.16 6.00
N PRO A 265 0.95 15.93 5.10
CA PRO A 265 0.76 17.39 5.09
C PRO A 265 -0.74 17.71 4.97
N ALA A 266 -1.13 18.94 5.29
CA ALA A 266 -2.53 19.36 5.23
C ALA A 266 -3.18 18.94 3.90
N PHE A 267 -4.19 18.07 3.99
CA PHE A 267 -4.84 17.50 2.81
C PHE A 267 -5.99 18.43 2.40
N PRO A 268 -6.02 18.96 1.15
CA PRO A 268 -7.07 19.86 0.72
C PRO A 268 -8.46 19.24 0.90
N GLY A 269 -9.39 20.00 1.51
CA GLY A 269 -10.77 19.53 1.74
C GLY A 269 -10.96 18.61 2.96
N LEU A 270 -9.91 18.26 3.69
CA LEU A 270 -10.03 17.57 4.95
C LEU A 270 -10.49 18.58 6.05
N PRO A 271 -11.52 18.27 6.86
CA PRO A 271 -11.85 19.10 8.03
C PRO A 271 -10.65 19.26 8.94
N LYS A 272 -10.53 20.44 9.58
CA LYS A 272 -9.34 20.85 10.36
C LYS A 272 -8.87 19.80 11.39
N ASP A 273 -9.81 19.10 12.03
CA ASP A 273 -9.51 18.13 13.10
C ASP A 273 -9.53 16.68 12.60
N ALA A 274 -9.78 16.46 11.31
CA ALA A 274 -9.84 15.12 10.74
C ALA A 274 -8.46 14.67 10.23
N TYR A 275 -8.22 13.36 10.29
CA TYR A 275 -7.02 12.73 9.81
C TYR A 275 -7.30 11.31 9.32
N PHE A 276 -6.35 10.74 8.61
CA PHE A 276 -6.37 9.35 8.18
C PHE A 276 -5.65 8.49 9.22
N PRO A 277 -6.32 7.55 9.90
CA PRO A 277 -5.69 6.76 10.96
C PRO A 277 -4.89 5.56 10.45
N ASN A 278 -5.16 5.10 9.21
CA ASN A 278 -4.64 3.88 8.65
C ASN A 278 -3.16 3.99 8.19
N PHE A 279 -2.69 3.10 7.31
CA PHE A 279 -1.27 2.80 7.16
C PHE A 279 -0.48 3.85 6.39
N GLU A 280 -0.92 4.26 5.21
CA GLU A 280 -0.09 5.10 4.34
C GLU A 280 0.19 6.48 4.93
N GLY A 281 -0.83 7.12 5.47
CA GLY A 281 -0.74 8.50 5.96
C GLY A 281 -1.18 8.69 7.40
N GLY A 282 -1.20 7.65 8.23
CA GLY A 282 -1.75 7.76 9.55
C GLY A 282 -0.98 7.06 10.66
N THR A 283 -1.64 7.00 11.78
CA THR A 283 -1.10 6.42 13.02
C THR A 283 -0.60 4.98 12.85
N ALA A 284 -1.29 4.17 12.04
CA ALA A 284 -0.87 2.79 11.82
C ALA A 284 0.52 2.71 11.18
N GLY A 285 0.75 3.42 10.09
CA GLY A 285 2.06 3.41 9.43
C GLY A 285 3.16 4.01 10.30
N VAL A 286 2.87 5.09 11.02
CA VAL A 286 3.85 5.68 11.94
C VAL A 286 4.20 4.72 13.09
N ALA A 287 3.21 4.06 13.69
CA ALA A 287 3.46 3.05 14.71
C ALA A 287 4.28 1.86 14.17
N TYR A 288 4.05 1.47 12.90
CA TYR A 288 4.86 0.48 12.22
C TYR A 288 6.32 0.93 12.08
N VAL A 289 6.58 2.15 11.60
CA VAL A 289 7.94 2.72 11.47
C VAL A 289 8.66 2.69 12.82
N LEU A 290 7.98 3.11 13.88
CA LEU A 290 8.56 3.10 15.23
C LEU A 290 8.81 1.67 15.76
N ALA A 291 7.93 0.72 15.46
CA ALA A 291 8.14 -0.69 15.77
C ALA A 291 9.37 -1.25 15.03
N ARG A 292 9.57 -0.88 13.77
CA ARG A 292 10.77 -1.26 12.98
C ARG A 292 12.04 -0.62 13.54
N LEU A 293 11.99 0.65 13.94
CA LEU A 293 13.12 1.30 14.61
C LEU A 293 13.48 0.60 15.93
N TYR A 294 12.50 0.20 16.73
CA TYR A 294 12.76 -0.61 17.91
C TYR A 294 13.46 -1.93 17.56
N SER A 295 12.96 -2.63 16.55
CA SER A 295 13.54 -3.90 16.10
C SER A 295 15.03 -3.78 15.71
N GLU A 296 15.43 -2.64 15.14
CA GLU A 296 16.81 -2.40 14.68
C GLU A 296 17.72 -1.76 15.74
N THR A 297 17.15 -1.03 16.72
CA THR A 297 17.94 -0.23 17.68
C THR A 297 17.79 -0.67 19.13
N ASN A 298 16.78 -1.49 19.43
CA ASN A 298 16.39 -1.92 20.78
C ASN A 298 16.11 -0.73 21.76
N LYS A 299 15.73 0.47 21.23
CA LYS A 299 15.44 1.64 22.05
C LYS A 299 13.97 1.68 22.46
N ASN A 300 13.69 1.45 23.73
CA ASN A 300 12.33 1.30 24.30
C ASN A 300 11.40 2.49 24.00
N LYS A 301 11.92 3.71 23.78
CA LYS A 301 11.11 4.88 23.42
C LYS A 301 10.25 4.63 22.18
N TYR A 302 10.79 3.93 21.18
CA TYR A 302 10.09 3.61 19.94
C TYR A 302 8.99 2.58 20.14
N LEU A 303 9.28 1.50 20.88
CA LEU A 303 8.27 0.49 21.22
C LEU A 303 7.13 1.08 22.04
N PHE A 304 7.46 1.92 23.03
CA PHE A 304 6.46 2.60 23.84
C PHE A 304 5.49 3.41 22.97
N ALA A 305 6.00 4.22 22.04
CA ALA A 305 5.19 5.04 21.17
C ALA A 305 4.41 4.20 20.15
N ALA A 306 4.99 3.14 19.59
CA ALA A 306 4.29 2.21 18.71
C ALA A 306 3.08 1.54 19.41
N ARG A 307 3.24 1.09 20.66
CA ARG A 307 2.16 0.57 21.51
C ARG A 307 1.06 1.60 21.77
N LYS A 308 1.45 2.86 22.02
CA LYS A 308 0.48 3.96 22.19
C LYS A 308 -0.30 4.24 20.90
N GLY A 309 0.35 4.12 19.73
CA GLY A 309 -0.32 4.16 18.44
C GLY A 309 -1.32 3.04 18.25
N ALA A 310 -0.92 1.80 18.56
CA ALA A 310 -1.82 0.63 18.51
C ALA A 310 -3.04 0.82 19.45
N LEU A 311 -2.84 1.29 20.67
CA LEU A 311 -3.92 1.57 21.61
C LEU A 311 -4.92 2.60 21.05
N HIS A 312 -4.41 3.66 20.39
CA HIS A 312 -5.30 4.63 19.74
C HIS A 312 -6.12 3.98 18.62
N LEU A 313 -5.49 3.22 17.74
CA LEU A 313 -6.19 2.51 16.65
C LEU A 313 -7.27 1.57 17.17
N GLN A 314 -6.97 0.79 18.21
CA GLN A 314 -7.93 -0.06 18.91
C GLN A 314 -9.12 0.73 19.44
N SER A 315 -8.89 1.93 19.98
CA SER A 315 -9.91 2.78 20.61
C SER A 315 -10.91 3.42 19.63
N ILE A 316 -10.54 3.52 18.35
CA ILE A 316 -11.37 4.11 17.27
C ILE A 316 -11.91 3.08 16.29
N ALA A 317 -11.51 1.81 16.44
CA ALA A 317 -11.95 0.73 15.57
C ALA A 317 -13.43 0.40 15.79
N THR A 318 -14.11 0.02 14.70
CA THR A 318 -15.41 -0.62 14.76
C THR A 318 -15.21 -2.13 14.86
N VAL A 319 -15.73 -2.73 15.91
CA VAL A 319 -15.56 -4.18 16.21
C VAL A 319 -16.91 -4.88 16.15
N HIS A 320 -16.99 -5.96 15.35
CA HIS A 320 -18.14 -6.84 15.26
C HIS A 320 -17.68 -8.30 15.45
N GLY A 321 -17.97 -8.88 16.61
CA GLY A 321 -17.53 -10.23 16.98
C GLY A 321 -16.00 -10.36 16.90
N ASN A 322 -15.52 -11.22 16.01
CA ASN A 322 -14.09 -11.45 15.76
C ASN A 322 -13.49 -10.58 14.66
N ALA A 323 -14.26 -9.65 14.07
CA ALA A 323 -13.82 -8.74 13.03
C ALA A 323 -13.63 -7.31 13.57
N ALA A 324 -12.70 -6.58 12.97
CA ALA A 324 -12.51 -5.15 13.23
C ALA A 324 -12.13 -4.41 11.95
N LEU A 325 -12.60 -3.16 11.85
CA LEU A 325 -12.20 -2.21 10.81
C LEU A 325 -11.91 -0.85 11.43
N ILE A 326 -10.99 -0.12 10.83
CA ILE A 326 -10.66 1.25 11.22
C ILE A 326 -11.23 2.18 10.16
N PRO A 327 -11.98 3.23 10.54
CA PRO A 327 -12.60 4.15 9.59
C PRO A 327 -11.56 4.76 8.63
N TYR A 328 -11.99 5.05 7.39
CA TYR A 328 -11.16 5.75 6.40
C TYR A 328 -10.58 7.06 6.95
N ARG A 329 -11.40 7.81 7.69
CA ARG A 329 -11.07 9.10 8.27
C ARG A 329 -11.64 9.23 9.68
N PHE A 330 -10.91 9.85 10.61
CA PHE A 330 -11.36 10.11 11.96
C PHE A 330 -11.05 11.56 12.37
N PRO A 331 -11.98 12.26 13.07
CA PRO A 331 -13.39 11.93 13.22
C PRO A 331 -14.18 12.10 11.91
N GLY A 332 -15.36 11.51 11.87
CA GLY A 332 -16.30 11.61 10.75
C GLY A 332 -16.15 10.52 9.70
N LEU A 333 -17.20 10.31 8.89
CA LEU A 333 -17.40 9.19 7.98
C LEU A 333 -17.25 7.83 8.70
N PRO A 334 -18.01 7.58 9.78
CA PRO A 334 -17.89 6.36 10.58
C PRO A 334 -18.22 5.09 9.79
N ASP A 335 -18.98 5.22 8.69
CA ASP A 335 -19.46 4.09 7.89
C ASP A 335 -18.71 3.97 6.56
N LEU A 336 -17.54 4.61 6.42
CA LEU A 336 -16.68 4.46 5.24
C LEU A 336 -15.38 3.77 5.60
N TYR A 337 -15.15 2.63 4.98
CA TYR A 337 -13.97 1.80 5.16
C TYR A 337 -13.29 1.55 3.81
N TYR A 338 -11.98 1.73 3.75
CA TYR A 338 -11.15 1.23 2.68
C TYR A 338 -10.60 -0.13 3.08
N LEU A 339 -10.33 -1.02 2.12
CA LEU A 339 -9.88 -2.38 2.41
C LEU A 339 -8.42 -2.64 2.01
N GLY A 340 -7.88 -1.79 1.14
CA GLY A 340 -6.51 -1.91 0.62
C GLY A 340 -5.41 -1.49 1.61
N PHE A 341 -4.22 -1.26 1.05
CA PHE A 341 -3.01 -0.92 1.79
C PHE A 341 -3.06 0.48 2.43
N CYS A 342 -3.43 1.50 1.66
CA CYS A 342 -3.26 2.89 2.08
C CYS A 342 -4.12 3.23 3.32
N HIS A 343 -5.40 2.93 3.29
CA HIS A 343 -6.37 3.37 4.30
C HIS A 343 -7.19 2.22 4.88
N GLY A 344 -6.73 0.98 4.75
CA GLY A 344 -7.49 -0.19 5.16
C GLY A 344 -6.69 -1.26 5.91
N PRO A 345 -7.36 -2.39 6.18
CA PRO A 345 -6.79 -3.50 6.93
C PRO A 345 -5.54 -4.09 6.29
N ALA A 346 -5.44 -4.10 4.94
CA ALA A 346 -4.28 -4.69 4.26
C ALA A 346 -2.96 -4.00 4.63
N GLY A 347 -2.99 -2.70 4.91
CA GLY A 347 -1.86 -1.99 5.49
C GLY A 347 -1.84 -2.05 7.01
N THR A 348 -2.95 -1.71 7.65
CA THR A 348 -3.00 -1.53 9.12
C THR A 348 -2.69 -2.82 9.89
N ALA A 349 -3.05 -3.99 9.37
CA ALA A 349 -2.71 -5.28 9.99
C ALA A 349 -1.20 -5.50 10.10
N ARG A 350 -0.38 -4.92 9.19
CA ARG A 350 1.09 -4.99 9.24
C ARG A 350 1.64 -4.43 10.56
N THR A 351 1.02 -3.38 11.09
CA THR A 351 1.42 -2.75 12.35
C THR A 351 1.22 -3.70 13.53
N PHE A 352 0.07 -4.32 13.63
CA PHE A 352 -0.21 -5.27 14.70
C PHE A 352 0.59 -6.54 14.56
N PHE A 353 0.78 -7.04 13.33
CA PHE A 353 1.64 -8.19 13.05
C PHE A 353 3.08 -7.92 13.49
N GLU A 354 3.64 -6.76 13.14
CA GLU A 354 5.01 -6.38 13.56
C GLU A 354 5.12 -6.26 15.08
N LEU A 355 4.16 -5.62 15.74
CA LEU A 355 4.14 -5.55 17.21
C LEU A 355 4.09 -6.94 17.83
N HIS A 356 3.28 -7.89 17.32
CA HIS A 356 3.29 -9.27 17.78
C HIS A 356 4.66 -9.93 17.56
N ARG A 357 5.26 -9.74 16.38
CA ARG A 357 6.55 -10.32 16.02
C ARG A 357 7.67 -9.94 17.01
N ILE A 358 7.71 -8.66 17.41
CA ILE A 358 8.79 -8.13 18.28
C ILE A 358 8.50 -8.28 19.77
N THR A 359 7.22 -8.32 20.20
CA THR A 359 6.87 -8.38 21.64
C THR A 359 6.39 -9.74 22.09
N ARG A 360 5.89 -10.58 21.18
CA ARG A 360 5.20 -11.85 21.45
C ARG A 360 3.89 -11.69 22.24
N GLU A 361 3.38 -10.46 22.39
CA GLU A 361 2.11 -10.22 23.06
C GLU A 361 0.94 -10.76 22.21
N PRO A 362 0.10 -11.67 22.76
CA PRO A 362 -0.97 -12.32 21.98
C PRO A 362 -2.04 -11.34 21.50
N GLU A 363 -2.24 -10.23 22.19
CA GLU A 363 -3.22 -9.21 21.83
C GLU A 363 -3.00 -8.69 20.42
N TYR A 364 -1.76 -8.46 20.00
CA TYR A 364 -1.45 -7.94 18.67
C TYR A 364 -1.72 -8.97 17.56
N GLN A 365 -1.52 -10.27 17.85
CA GLN A 365 -1.96 -11.32 16.95
C GLN A 365 -3.48 -11.31 16.77
N VAL A 366 -4.23 -11.23 17.87
CA VAL A 366 -5.70 -11.13 17.82
C VAL A 366 -6.15 -9.93 16.99
N TRP A 367 -5.50 -8.77 17.10
CA TRP A 367 -5.85 -7.61 16.30
C TRP A 367 -5.49 -7.77 14.82
N THR A 368 -4.38 -8.42 14.50
CA THR A 368 -4.05 -8.79 13.11
C THR A 368 -5.16 -9.67 12.52
N GLU A 369 -5.60 -10.69 13.25
CA GLU A 369 -6.67 -11.60 12.83
C GLU A 369 -8.02 -10.90 12.71
N ARG A 370 -8.37 -9.99 13.63
CA ARG A 370 -9.60 -9.20 13.57
C ARG A 370 -9.66 -8.31 12.33
N LEU A 371 -8.55 -7.69 11.96
CA LEU A 371 -8.47 -6.85 10.76
C LEU A 371 -8.59 -7.70 9.49
N ALA A 372 -7.96 -8.88 9.44
CA ALA A 372 -8.13 -9.82 8.35
C ALA A 372 -9.60 -10.31 8.25
N GLN A 373 -10.23 -10.63 9.39
CA GLN A 373 -11.65 -10.98 9.42
C GLN A 373 -12.56 -9.84 9.00
N GLY A 374 -12.20 -8.59 9.30
CA GLY A 374 -12.91 -7.40 8.81
C GLY A 374 -12.94 -7.33 7.27
N VAL A 375 -11.84 -7.69 6.60
CA VAL A 375 -11.81 -7.83 5.14
C VAL A 375 -12.76 -8.93 4.67
N VAL A 376 -12.68 -10.12 5.27
CA VAL A 376 -13.54 -11.26 4.88
C VAL A 376 -15.02 -10.94 5.06
N GLN A 377 -15.39 -10.34 6.20
CA GLN A 377 -16.79 -10.01 6.50
C GLN A 377 -17.34 -8.82 5.71
N SER A 378 -16.49 -8.03 5.05
CA SER A 378 -16.94 -6.97 4.14
C SER A 378 -17.66 -7.50 2.89
N GLY A 379 -17.50 -8.77 2.58
CA GLY A 379 -18.11 -9.45 1.43
C GLY A 379 -17.29 -9.42 0.15
N ILE A 380 -16.12 -8.79 0.14
CA ILE A 380 -15.24 -8.87 -1.03
C ILE A 380 -14.70 -10.29 -1.21
N PRO A 381 -14.37 -10.70 -2.44
CA PRO A 381 -14.38 -9.92 -3.68
C PRO A 381 -15.75 -9.84 -4.39
N GLU A 382 -16.74 -10.63 -4.02
CA GLU A 382 -17.98 -10.80 -4.78
C GLU A 382 -18.97 -9.64 -4.57
N ASN A 383 -18.97 -9.04 -3.37
CA ASN A 383 -19.93 -8.02 -3.01
C ASN A 383 -19.27 -6.63 -2.87
N LEU A 384 -19.81 -5.66 -3.59
CA LEU A 384 -19.54 -4.24 -3.36
C LEU A 384 -20.56 -3.69 -2.38
N THR A 385 -20.33 -3.93 -1.09
CA THR A 385 -21.23 -3.44 -0.04
C THR A 385 -21.10 -1.92 0.09
N PRO A 386 -22.20 -1.16 0.19
CA PRO A 386 -22.16 0.28 0.47
C PRO A 386 -21.32 0.57 1.74
N GLY A 387 -20.50 1.62 1.71
CA GLY A 387 -19.60 1.97 2.80
C GLY A 387 -18.20 1.36 2.69
N TYR A 388 -17.99 0.40 1.79
CA TYR A 388 -16.67 -0.18 1.55
C TYR A 388 -16.07 0.32 0.25
N TRP A 389 -14.76 0.60 0.24
CA TRP A 389 -14.00 0.94 -0.97
C TRP A 389 -12.94 -0.11 -1.23
N ASN A 390 -13.04 -0.75 -2.37
CA ASN A 390 -12.10 -1.75 -2.86
C ASN A 390 -12.05 -1.70 -4.39
N VAL A 391 -10.88 -1.46 -4.95
CA VAL A 391 -10.58 -1.50 -6.39
C VAL A 391 -9.65 -2.68 -6.69
N VAL A 392 -8.93 -2.68 -7.81
CA VAL A 392 -8.07 -3.82 -8.18
C VAL A 392 -6.63 -3.68 -7.68
N CYS A 393 -6.13 -2.46 -7.50
CA CYS A 393 -4.70 -2.16 -7.33
C CYS A 393 -4.12 -2.48 -5.95
N GLN A 394 -2.80 -2.34 -5.84
CA GLN A 394 -2.04 -2.50 -4.59
C GLN A 394 -2.34 -1.41 -3.56
N CYS A 395 -2.60 -0.18 -3.97
CA CYS A 395 -2.86 0.90 -3.02
C CYS A 395 -4.20 0.72 -2.30
N CYS A 396 -5.30 0.68 -3.05
CA CYS A 396 -6.65 0.77 -2.48
C CYS A 396 -7.47 -0.51 -2.65
N GLY A 397 -6.90 -1.63 -3.12
CA GLY A 397 -7.71 -2.71 -3.64
C GLY A 397 -7.25 -4.13 -3.37
N SER A 398 -7.79 -5.00 -4.20
CA SER A 398 -7.70 -6.45 -4.11
C SER A 398 -6.27 -6.98 -4.16
N ALA A 399 -5.36 -6.36 -4.93
CA ALA A 399 -3.97 -6.78 -4.96
C ALA A 399 -3.28 -6.65 -3.58
N ALA A 400 -3.55 -5.55 -2.84
CA ALA A 400 -3.04 -5.41 -1.47
C ALA A 400 -3.68 -6.40 -0.49
N VAL A 401 -4.96 -6.73 -0.69
CA VAL A 401 -5.63 -7.76 0.10
C VAL A 401 -4.97 -9.13 -0.13
N ILE A 402 -4.66 -9.47 -1.37
CA ILE A 402 -3.91 -10.69 -1.70
C ILE A 402 -2.58 -10.71 -0.93
N ASP A 403 -1.80 -9.64 -0.99
CA ASP A 403 -0.49 -9.57 -0.32
C ASP A 403 -0.59 -9.73 1.20
N LEU A 404 -1.64 -9.16 1.84
CA LEU A 404 -1.92 -9.41 3.24
C LEU A 404 -2.13 -10.91 3.51
N PHE A 405 -3.04 -11.54 2.77
CA PHE A 405 -3.44 -12.92 3.04
C PHE A 405 -2.37 -13.94 2.66
N VAL A 406 -1.62 -13.71 1.58
CA VAL A 406 -0.43 -14.52 1.24
C VAL A 406 0.65 -14.35 2.31
N GLY A 407 0.89 -13.13 2.80
CA GLY A 407 1.84 -12.87 3.88
C GLY A 407 1.45 -13.56 5.20
N LEU A 408 0.17 -13.51 5.57
CA LEU A 408 -0.34 -14.22 6.75
C LEU A 408 -0.22 -15.75 6.59
N TRP A 409 -0.53 -16.29 5.40
CA TRP A 409 -0.31 -17.70 5.12
C TRP A 409 1.17 -18.07 5.24
N ALA A 410 2.07 -17.32 4.63
CA ALA A 410 3.51 -17.58 4.68
C ALA A 410 4.06 -17.57 6.11
N SER A 411 3.53 -16.70 6.97
CA SER A 411 3.98 -16.52 8.34
C SER A 411 3.36 -17.52 9.33
N THR A 412 2.14 -18.04 9.05
CA THR A 412 1.39 -18.86 10.00
C THR A 412 1.16 -20.30 9.53
N GLY A 413 1.27 -20.55 8.21
CA GLY A 413 0.94 -21.84 7.60
C GLY A 413 -0.55 -22.11 7.47
N ARG A 414 -1.43 -21.21 7.87
CA ARG A 414 -2.89 -21.41 7.86
C ARG A 414 -3.44 -21.43 6.43
N PRO A 415 -4.04 -22.54 5.99
CA PRO A 415 -4.50 -22.71 4.60
C PRO A 415 -5.69 -21.81 4.24
N ASP A 416 -6.51 -21.41 5.22
CA ASP A 416 -7.65 -20.51 5.03
C ASP A 416 -7.24 -19.12 4.51
N TYR A 417 -6.07 -18.62 4.89
CA TYR A 417 -5.52 -17.39 4.34
C TYR A 417 -5.17 -17.53 2.86
N LEU A 418 -4.51 -18.62 2.47
CA LEU A 418 -4.22 -18.85 1.05
C LEU A 418 -5.50 -19.02 0.22
N ALA A 419 -6.46 -19.79 0.74
CA ALA A 419 -7.75 -19.98 0.07
C ALA A 419 -8.49 -18.66 -0.17
N PHE A 420 -8.45 -17.73 0.78
CA PHE A 420 -9.04 -16.40 0.59
C PHE A 420 -8.26 -15.55 -0.43
N ALA A 421 -6.91 -15.58 -0.40
CA ALA A 421 -6.10 -14.91 -1.41
C ALA A 421 -6.39 -15.43 -2.82
N GLN A 422 -6.50 -16.75 -3.01
CA GLN A 422 -6.89 -17.37 -4.28
C GLN A 422 -8.29 -16.92 -4.75
N ARG A 423 -9.24 -16.82 -3.83
CA ARG A 423 -10.60 -16.32 -4.14
C ARG A 423 -10.57 -14.89 -4.65
N VAL A 424 -9.79 -14.01 -4.03
CA VAL A 424 -9.60 -12.63 -4.47
C VAL A 424 -8.85 -12.57 -5.82
N ALA A 425 -7.86 -13.42 -6.01
CA ALA A 425 -7.09 -13.50 -7.26
C ALA A 425 -7.95 -13.97 -8.44
N ARG A 426 -8.85 -14.96 -8.24
CA ARG A 426 -9.82 -15.37 -9.29
C ARG A 426 -10.66 -14.20 -9.78
N GLN A 427 -11.10 -13.32 -8.88
CA GLN A 427 -11.83 -12.13 -9.27
C GLN A 427 -10.97 -11.12 -10.04
N LEU A 428 -9.70 -10.96 -9.70
CA LEU A 428 -8.80 -10.12 -10.48
C LEU A 428 -8.64 -10.66 -11.90
N VAL A 429 -8.45 -11.97 -12.08
CA VAL A 429 -8.39 -12.59 -13.39
C VAL A 429 -9.70 -12.39 -14.17
N SER A 430 -10.86 -12.53 -13.53
CA SER A 430 -12.15 -12.30 -14.19
C SER A 430 -12.39 -10.85 -14.66
N ARG A 431 -11.59 -9.90 -14.16
CA ARG A 431 -11.65 -8.47 -14.52
C ARG A 431 -10.55 -8.01 -15.47
N GLU A 432 -9.67 -8.90 -15.87
CA GLU A 432 -8.64 -8.55 -16.84
C GLU A 432 -9.23 -8.26 -18.21
N THR A 433 -8.61 -7.36 -18.94
CA THR A 433 -9.04 -6.93 -20.27
C THR A 433 -7.89 -7.03 -21.25
N ASN A 434 -8.11 -7.73 -22.37
CA ASN A 434 -7.15 -7.89 -23.47
C ASN A 434 -7.87 -7.85 -24.83
N LEU A 435 -8.69 -6.82 -25.05
CA LEU A 435 -9.51 -6.72 -26.26
C LEU A 435 -8.70 -6.35 -27.52
N ASP A 436 -7.52 -5.75 -27.35
CA ASP A 436 -6.65 -5.33 -28.46
C ASP A 436 -5.46 -6.28 -28.70
N GLY A 437 -5.39 -7.40 -27.97
CA GLY A 437 -4.32 -8.40 -28.12
C GLY A 437 -2.97 -7.98 -27.57
N LYS A 438 -2.86 -6.83 -26.88
CA LYS A 438 -1.61 -6.29 -26.36
C LYS A 438 -1.21 -6.84 -25.00
N GLY A 439 -2.06 -7.66 -24.38
CA GLY A 439 -1.86 -8.22 -23.04
C GLY A 439 -2.88 -7.72 -22.04
N ASN A 440 -2.79 -8.24 -20.80
CA ASN A 440 -3.81 -8.05 -19.78
C ASN A 440 -3.61 -6.74 -19.00
N ARG A 441 -4.69 -6.01 -18.82
CA ARG A 441 -4.75 -4.81 -18.00
C ARG A 441 -6.08 -4.72 -17.26
N TRP A 442 -6.10 -3.87 -16.23
CA TRP A 442 -7.26 -3.69 -15.36
C TRP A 442 -7.65 -2.22 -15.32
N TYR A 443 -8.92 -1.93 -15.60
CA TYR A 443 -9.49 -0.61 -15.45
C TYR A 443 -10.03 -0.42 -14.04
N GLN A 444 -9.73 0.71 -13.42
CA GLN A 444 -10.22 1.07 -12.11
C GLN A 444 -10.48 2.57 -11.98
N ALA A 445 -11.37 2.93 -11.06
CA ALA A 445 -11.59 4.32 -10.71
C ALA A 445 -10.52 4.81 -9.74
N TRP A 446 -10.02 6.01 -9.98
CA TRP A 446 -9.07 6.69 -9.10
C TRP A 446 -9.70 7.18 -7.80
N THR A 447 -10.95 7.61 -7.88
CA THR A 447 -11.66 8.17 -6.73
C THR A 447 -13.04 7.55 -6.56
N ARG A 448 -13.42 7.38 -5.30
CA ARG A 448 -14.73 6.88 -4.92
C ARG A 448 -15.88 7.79 -5.37
N VAL A 449 -15.64 9.09 -5.47
CA VAL A 449 -16.67 10.09 -5.80
C VAL A 449 -16.91 10.21 -7.30
N LYS A 450 -16.02 9.61 -8.13
CA LYS A 450 -16.13 9.57 -9.59
C LYS A 450 -15.84 8.15 -10.10
N PRO A 451 -16.66 7.17 -9.74
CA PRO A 451 -16.42 5.76 -10.04
C PRO A 451 -16.50 5.42 -11.54
N TRP A 452 -16.96 6.33 -12.36
CA TRP A 452 -17.01 6.21 -13.82
C TRP A 452 -15.74 6.71 -14.54
N GLU A 453 -14.89 7.49 -13.88
CA GLU A 453 -13.60 7.89 -14.40
C GLU A 453 -12.61 6.76 -14.16
N VAL A 454 -12.44 5.88 -15.13
CA VAL A 454 -11.57 4.71 -15.03
C VAL A 454 -10.36 4.83 -15.95
N SER A 455 -9.22 4.32 -15.49
CA SER A 455 -7.99 4.20 -16.27
C SER A 455 -7.34 2.84 -16.05
N ALA A 456 -6.50 2.42 -17.00
CA ALA A 456 -5.56 1.33 -16.85
C ALA A 456 -4.15 1.91 -16.75
N GLU A 457 -3.43 1.54 -15.70
CA GLU A 457 -2.12 2.09 -15.40
C GLU A 457 -1.04 1.01 -15.35
N THR A 458 0.23 1.41 -15.56
CA THR A 458 1.36 0.49 -15.58
C THR A 458 2.01 0.28 -14.22
N GLY A 459 1.92 1.25 -13.32
CA GLY A 459 2.66 1.33 -12.06
C GLY A 459 2.39 0.19 -11.07
N TYR A 460 3.21 0.11 -10.02
CA TYR A 460 3.13 -0.97 -9.03
C TYR A 460 1.98 -0.74 -8.03
N SER A 461 1.83 0.48 -7.51
CA SER A 461 0.79 0.72 -6.51
C SER A 461 -0.60 0.84 -7.11
N ILE A 462 -0.74 1.30 -8.36
CA ILE A 462 -2.02 1.63 -8.97
C ILE A 462 -2.30 0.92 -10.29
N GLY A 463 -1.40 0.10 -10.80
CA GLY A 463 -1.51 -0.46 -12.14
C GLY A 463 -1.23 -1.94 -12.27
N ALA A 464 -1.04 -2.35 -13.53
CA ALA A 464 -0.87 -3.74 -13.94
C ALA A 464 0.38 -4.40 -13.35
N SER A 465 1.47 -3.64 -13.09
CA SER A 465 2.66 -4.19 -12.42
C SER A 465 2.33 -4.74 -11.04
N GLY A 466 1.55 -4.02 -10.24
CA GLY A 466 1.19 -4.48 -8.90
C GLY A 466 0.13 -5.57 -8.88
N VAL A 467 -0.83 -5.52 -9.81
CA VAL A 467 -1.83 -6.60 -9.95
C VAL A 467 -1.13 -7.88 -10.40
N GLY A 468 -0.26 -7.80 -11.42
CA GLY A 468 0.56 -8.93 -11.88
C GLY A 468 1.45 -9.51 -10.78
N ALA A 469 2.07 -8.65 -9.96
CA ALA A 469 2.88 -9.09 -8.81
C ALA A 469 2.02 -9.83 -7.77
N ALA A 470 0.81 -9.35 -7.45
CA ALA A 470 -0.08 -10.05 -6.51
C ALA A 470 -0.51 -11.43 -7.03
N LEU A 471 -0.86 -11.54 -8.32
CA LEU A 471 -1.17 -12.82 -8.96
C LEU A 471 0.03 -13.77 -8.92
N LEU A 472 1.24 -13.25 -9.17
CA LEU A 472 2.48 -14.00 -9.07
C LEU A 472 2.74 -14.51 -7.65
N HIS A 473 2.45 -13.72 -6.62
CA HIS A 473 2.58 -14.15 -5.23
C HIS A 473 1.62 -15.32 -4.90
N VAL A 474 0.39 -15.30 -5.41
CA VAL A 474 -0.53 -16.42 -5.24
C VAL A 474 -0.02 -17.67 -5.97
N HIS A 475 0.44 -17.53 -7.21
CA HIS A 475 1.03 -18.64 -7.97
C HIS A 475 2.21 -19.30 -7.22
N LEU A 476 3.12 -18.49 -6.67
CA LEU A 476 4.24 -19.01 -5.88
C LEU A 476 3.76 -19.68 -4.58
N ALA A 477 2.74 -19.10 -3.92
CA ALA A 477 2.16 -19.68 -2.70
C ALA A 477 1.50 -21.03 -2.96
N GLU A 478 0.86 -21.24 -4.11
CA GLU A 478 0.32 -22.55 -4.53
C GLU A 478 1.41 -23.62 -4.65
N GLN A 479 2.64 -23.22 -4.96
CA GLN A 479 3.82 -24.07 -5.01
C GLN A 479 4.49 -24.23 -3.62
N GLY A 480 3.90 -23.69 -2.55
CA GLY A 480 4.49 -23.66 -1.22
C GLY A 480 5.66 -22.69 -1.06
N LYS A 481 5.83 -21.74 -1.99
CA LYS A 481 6.92 -20.76 -2.01
C LYS A 481 6.42 -19.38 -1.60
N TYR A 482 7.29 -18.64 -0.92
CA TYR A 482 7.09 -17.21 -0.66
C TYR A 482 8.42 -16.51 -0.97
N SER A 483 8.61 -16.16 -2.23
CA SER A 483 9.86 -15.57 -2.72
C SER A 483 9.65 -14.17 -3.27
N ALA A 484 8.84 -13.37 -2.62
CA ALA A 484 8.67 -11.98 -2.99
C ALA A 484 9.93 -11.18 -2.64
N ILE A 485 10.26 -10.18 -3.47
CA ILE A 485 11.12 -9.09 -3.04
C ILE A 485 10.30 -8.29 -2.02
N LEU A 486 10.68 -8.41 -0.74
CA LEU A 486 9.95 -7.75 0.34
C LEU A 486 10.25 -6.25 0.35
N LEU A 487 9.21 -5.45 0.22
CA LEU A 487 9.31 -4.00 0.41
C LEU A 487 9.64 -3.70 1.88
N PRO A 488 10.32 -2.58 2.19
CA PRO A 488 10.74 -2.24 3.55
C PRO A 488 9.60 -2.17 4.59
N ASP A 489 8.38 -1.98 4.14
CA ASP A 489 7.18 -1.95 4.97
C ASP A 489 6.41 -3.28 5.04
N ASN A 490 6.98 -4.37 4.48
CA ASN A 490 6.38 -5.70 4.57
C ASN A 490 6.98 -6.47 5.76
N PRO A 491 6.19 -6.81 6.80
CA PRO A 491 6.67 -7.53 7.98
C PRO A 491 6.61 -9.05 7.84
N PHE A 492 5.96 -9.56 6.79
CA PHE A 492 5.67 -10.99 6.65
C PHE A 492 6.92 -11.73 6.19
N ALA A 493 7.72 -12.21 7.14
CA ALA A 493 8.83 -13.09 6.84
C ALA A 493 8.34 -14.52 6.66
N SER A 494 8.83 -15.21 5.63
CA SER A 494 8.54 -16.63 5.46
C SER A 494 9.21 -17.45 6.57
N THR A 495 8.41 -18.21 7.31
CA THR A 495 8.93 -19.29 8.17
C THR A 495 9.32 -20.53 7.35
N ARG A 496 9.09 -20.50 6.03
CA ARG A 496 9.27 -21.62 5.08
C ARG A 496 10.46 -21.44 4.14
N GLN A 497 11.29 -20.42 4.34
CA GLN A 497 12.61 -20.33 3.72
C GLN A 497 13.61 -21.07 4.61
N ALA A 498 13.63 -22.37 4.51
CA ALA A 498 14.71 -23.23 4.95
C ALA A 498 15.00 -24.24 3.83
#